data_264bb195b1f25edb70bfaf4d607450dd
#
_entry.id   264bb195b1f25edb70bfaf4d607450dd
#
_cell.length_a   1.000
_cell.length_b   1.000
_cell.length_c   1.000
_cell.angle_alpha   90.00
_cell.angle_beta   90.00
_cell.angle_gamma   90.00
#
_symmetry.space_group_name_H-M   'P 1'
#
loop_
_entity.id
_entity.type
_entity.pdbx_description
1 polymer ?
#
loop_
_entity_poly.entity_id
_entity_poly.type
_entity_poly.pdbx_seq_one_letter_code
_entity_poly.pdbx_strand_id
1 'polypeptide(L)'
;MQTNKYVASGNRCGHDPKNPAWHLYNAKQTKNMIPHVIRKLHEKAVCYYESPQLLPTLANLNGKINQDGQPRLNRSEAREADVLVLCAILNMTEYATLRVGTPLPNGDFIPRSCAEIAKVAGLVREDGDPSQRFWRAFRRLKLAGAFSMHRQYQEMPDGSKRARPAIKNLNLHFLVSLGAVGYEQLKKFRTWCSNKLKKARSKFREEFPTQNDAKHARNRLRMSQLTAGVNTHAFKTKRSKSVADCDENKELRRMYNLEQIAATSELMASGMSGADVRAELKRRFGSFEAWAKAKTS
;
A
#
# COMPACT_ATOMS: atom_id res chain seq x y z
N MET A 1 7.48 29.19 0.73
CA MET A 1 7.02 29.08 2.15
C MET A 1 5.61 29.66 2.25
N GLN A 2 4.57 28.82 2.35
CA GLN A 2 3.24 29.30 2.68
C GLN A 2 3.18 29.51 4.18
N THR A 3 3.20 30.76 4.59
CA THR A 3 2.99 31.16 5.99
C THR A 3 1.57 30.73 6.39
N ASN A 4 1.46 29.83 7.37
CA ASN A 4 0.19 29.47 8.01
C ASN A 4 -0.43 30.73 8.59
N LYS A 5 -1.28 31.41 7.82
CA LYS A 5 -2.05 32.55 8.31
C LYS A 5 -3.03 32.03 9.38
N TYR A 6 -2.80 32.46 10.60
CA TYR A 6 -3.72 32.22 11.71
C TYR A 6 -5.04 32.92 11.39
N VAL A 7 -6.07 32.15 11.07
CA VAL A 7 -7.41 32.70 10.85
C VAL A 7 -8.07 32.87 12.22
N ALA A 8 -8.65 34.02 12.48
CA ALA A 8 -9.30 34.40 13.76
C ALA A 8 -10.45 33.45 14.21
N SER A 9 -10.84 32.49 13.39
CA SER A 9 -11.83 31.43 13.68
C SER A 9 -11.35 30.32 14.63
N GLY A 10 -10.12 30.39 15.18
CA GLY A 10 -9.53 29.35 16.01
C GLY A 10 -9.09 28.09 15.25
N ASN A 11 -9.07 28.15 13.94
CA ASN A 11 -8.72 27.03 13.06
C ASN A 11 -7.20 27.00 12.85
N ARG A 12 -6.52 26.16 13.64
CA ARG A 12 -5.04 26.03 13.62
C ARG A 12 -4.45 25.32 12.40
N CYS A 13 -5.27 24.74 11.53
CA CYS A 13 -4.80 23.94 10.39
C CYS A 13 -4.91 24.66 9.04
N GLY A 14 -5.27 25.96 9.03
CA GLY A 14 -5.42 26.74 7.79
C GLY A 14 -6.63 26.33 6.93
N HIS A 15 -7.60 25.58 7.49
CA HIS A 15 -8.82 25.22 6.79
C HIS A 15 -9.67 26.48 6.52
N ASP A 16 -10.06 26.68 5.26
CA ASP A 16 -11.04 27.68 4.87
C ASP A 16 -12.41 27.02 4.63
N PRO A 17 -13.42 27.31 5.47
CA PRO A 17 -14.75 26.71 5.28
C PRO A 17 -15.41 27.08 3.95
N LYS A 18 -15.07 28.25 3.38
CA LYS A 18 -15.61 28.74 2.11
C LYS A 18 -14.89 28.17 0.90
N ASN A 19 -13.64 27.75 1.08
CA ASN A 19 -12.82 27.18 0.00
C ASN A 19 -12.08 25.91 0.46
N PRO A 20 -12.81 24.79 0.63
CA PRO A 20 -12.22 23.52 1.05
C PRO A 20 -11.24 22.97 0.02
N ALA A 21 -10.19 22.29 0.48
CA ALA A 21 -9.11 21.78 -0.36
C ALA A 21 -9.48 20.42 -1.00
N TRP A 22 -10.07 20.41 -2.17
CA TRP A 22 -10.47 19.20 -2.91
C TRP A 22 -9.34 18.72 -3.86
N HIS A 23 -8.15 18.42 -3.37
CA HIS A 23 -6.99 18.06 -4.17
C HIS A 23 -7.23 16.92 -5.16
N LEU A 24 -7.95 15.89 -4.74
CA LEU A 24 -8.24 14.74 -5.61
C LEU A 24 -9.39 15.01 -6.57
N TYR A 25 -10.36 15.82 -6.14
CA TYR A 25 -11.51 16.15 -6.96
C TYR A 25 -11.17 17.14 -8.06
N ASN A 26 -10.33 18.14 -7.73
CA ASN A 26 -9.83 19.16 -8.66
C ASN A 26 -8.60 18.72 -9.46
N ALA A 27 -7.95 17.60 -9.09
CA ALA A 27 -6.90 17.04 -9.92
C ALA A 27 -7.49 16.84 -11.32
N LYS A 28 -6.94 17.55 -12.32
CA LYS A 28 -7.37 17.57 -13.72
C LYS A 28 -7.67 16.15 -14.21
N GLN A 29 -8.89 15.73 -13.95
CA GLN A 29 -9.39 14.43 -14.35
C GLN A 29 -9.64 14.56 -15.84
N THR A 30 -8.70 14.15 -16.65
CA THR A 30 -8.96 13.94 -18.06
C THR A 30 -10.19 13.03 -18.12
N LYS A 31 -11.23 13.48 -18.80
CA LYS A 31 -12.58 12.87 -18.84
C LYS A 31 -12.59 11.34 -19.02
N ASN A 32 -11.50 10.77 -19.53
CA ASN A 32 -11.38 9.36 -19.89
C ASN A 32 -10.62 8.49 -18.88
N MET A 33 -10.03 9.05 -17.82
CA MET A 33 -9.18 8.27 -16.89
C MET A 33 -9.92 7.63 -15.72
N ILE A 34 -11.04 8.19 -15.29
CA ILE A 34 -11.78 7.70 -14.13
C ILE A 34 -13.16 7.20 -14.54
N PRO A 35 -13.51 5.93 -14.24
CA PRO A 35 -14.82 5.39 -14.51
C PRO A 35 -15.94 6.25 -13.90
N HIS A 36 -17.06 6.40 -14.61
CA HIS A 36 -18.20 7.22 -14.22
C HIS A 36 -18.74 6.89 -12.79
N VAL A 37 -18.71 5.61 -12.44
CA VAL A 37 -19.14 5.16 -11.09
C VAL A 37 -18.25 5.77 -10.00
N ILE A 38 -16.94 5.77 -10.19
CA ILE A 38 -15.99 6.33 -9.21
C ILE A 38 -16.18 7.84 -9.11
N ARG A 39 -16.39 8.52 -10.24
CA ARG A 39 -16.63 9.96 -10.27
C ARG A 39 -17.89 10.32 -9.48
N LYS A 40 -19.01 9.59 -9.69
CA LYS A 40 -20.23 9.79 -8.90
C LYS A 40 -20.03 9.57 -7.40
N LEU A 41 -19.23 8.56 -7.02
CA LEU A 41 -18.89 8.32 -5.61
C LEU A 41 -18.10 9.50 -5.02
N HIS A 42 -17.17 10.08 -5.77
CA HIS A 42 -16.43 11.28 -5.35
C HIS A 42 -17.35 12.50 -5.20
N GLU A 43 -18.21 12.75 -6.18
CA GLU A 43 -19.17 13.86 -6.13
C GLU A 43 -20.04 13.79 -4.88
N LYS A 44 -20.55 12.60 -4.55
CA LYS A 44 -21.36 12.40 -3.33
C LYS A 44 -20.53 12.47 -2.05
N ALA A 45 -19.29 12.00 -2.06
CA ALA A 45 -18.37 12.18 -0.94
C ALA A 45 -18.11 13.67 -0.66
N VAL A 46 -17.97 14.49 -1.70
CA VAL A 46 -17.86 15.95 -1.58
C VAL A 46 -19.15 16.57 -1.06
N CYS A 47 -20.34 16.13 -1.53
CA CYS A 47 -21.62 16.60 -1.01
C CYS A 47 -21.79 16.39 0.50
N TYR A 48 -21.15 15.36 1.09
CA TYR A 48 -21.15 15.16 2.56
C TYR A 48 -20.56 16.35 3.32
N TYR A 49 -19.64 17.10 2.74
CA TYR A 49 -19.07 18.28 3.40
C TYR A 49 -20.16 19.32 3.72
N GLU A 50 -21.02 19.64 2.76
CA GLU A 50 -22.12 20.62 2.90
C GLU A 50 -23.32 20.01 3.62
N SER A 51 -23.59 18.73 3.33
CA SER A 51 -24.77 18.00 3.81
C SER A 51 -24.37 16.78 4.64
N PRO A 52 -23.90 16.97 5.89
CA PRO A 52 -23.39 15.86 6.72
C PRO A 52 -24.44 14.81 7.05
N GLN A 53 -25.73 15.15 6.96
CA GLN A 53 -26.84 14.20 7.12
C GLN A 53 -26.87 13.08 6.08
N LEU A 54 -26.14 13.18 4.96
CA LEU A 54 -25.98 12.10 3.99
C LEU A 54 -25.30 10.86 4.59
N LEU A 55 -24.44 11.06 5.60
CA LEU A 55 -23.74 9.98 6.31
C LEU A 55 -23.89 10.19 7.82
N PRO A 56 -25.07 9.92 8.40
CA PRO A 56 -25.35 10.23 9.81
C PRO A 56 -24.37 9.55 10.77
N THR A 57 -23.99 8.30 10.49
CA THR A 57 -23.02 7.56 11.28
C THR A 57 -21.63 8.21 11.28
N LEU A 58 -21.19 8.82 10.16
CA LEU A 58 -19.92 9.54 10.08
C LEU A 58 -20.04 10.93 10.69
N ALA A 59 -21.16 11.61 10.50
CA ALA A 59 -21.39 12.97 10.95
C ALA A 59 -21.39 13.10 12.48
N ASN A 60 -21.93 12.11 13.20
CA ASN A 60 -22.03 12.09 14.65
C ASN A 60 -21.66 10.74 15.26
N LEU A 61 -20.40 10.34 15.12
CA LEU A 61 -19.88 9.08 15.70
C LEU A 61 -19.97 8.99 17.22
N ASN A 62 -19.99 10.14 17.90
CA ASN A 62 -19.96 10.18 19.37
C ASN A 62 -21.38 10.19 19.98
N GLY A 63 -22.43 10.22 19.18
CA GLY A 63 -23.83 10.30 19.66
C GLY A 63 -24.15 11.56 20.47
N LYS A 64 -23.28 12.59 20.44
CA LYS A 64 -23.50 13.81 21.22
C LYS A 64 -24.62 14.63 20.62
N ILE A 65 -25.44 15.21 21.51
CA ILE A 65 -26.56 16.08 21.19
C ILE A 65 -26.22 17.48 21.66
N ASN A 66 -26.60 18.50 20.88
CA ASN A 66 -26.50 19.90 21.25
C ASN A 66 -27.61 20.26 22.23
N GLN A 67 -27.56 21.48 22.80
CA GLN A 67 -28.61 21.98 23.72
C GLN A 67 -29.98 22.11 23.08
N ASP A 68 -30.06 22.27 21.76
CA ASP A 68 -31.28 22.30 20.95
C ASP A 68 -31.86 20.94 20.60
N GLY A 69 -31.30 19.86 21.16
CA GLY A 69 -31.70 18.47 20.88
C GLY A 69 -31.21 17.91 19.54
N GLN A 70 -30.50 18.71 18.73
CA GLN A 70 -29.97 18.24 17.44
C GLN A 70 -28.65 17.48 17.59
N PRO A 71 -28.38 16.47 16.73
CA PRO A 71 -27.12 15.76 16.72
C PRO A 71 -25.95 16.73 16.49
N ARG A 72 -24.90 16.65 17.33
CA ARG A 72 -23.71 17.47 17.17
C ARG A 72 -22.88 16.97 15.99
N LEU A 73 -22.87 17.75 14.91
CA LEU A 73 -22.13 17.42 13.71
C LEU A 73 -20.63 17.68 13.86
N ASN A 74 -19.82 16.92 13.11
CA ASN A 74 -18.39 17.17 12.99
C ASN A 74 -18.13 18.58 12.43
N ARG A 75 -17.08 19.26 12.92
CA ARG A 75 -16.64 20.58 12.40
C ARG A 75 -16.29 20.48 10.91
N SER A 76 -16.40 21.59 10.18
CA SER A 76 -16.06 21.67 8.74
C SER A 76 -14.67 21.14 8.41
N GLU A 77 -13.67 21.51 9.21
CA GLU A 77 -12.29 20.99 9.09
C GLU A 77 -12.24 19.46 9.17
N ALA A 78 -12.99 18.87 10.07
CA ALA A 78 -13.04 17.43 10.24
C ALA A 78 -13.74 16.75 9.06
N ARG A 79 -14.85 17.34 8.56
CA ARG A 79 -15.56 16.86 7.37
C ARG A 79 -14.70 16.94 6.12
N GLU A 80 -13.94 18.03 5.93
CA GLU A 80 -12.97 18.14 4.83
C GLU A 80 -11.95 16.99 4.86
N ALA A 81 -11.34 16.73 6.02
CA ALA A 81 -10.39 15.63 6.15
C ALA A 81 -11.05 14.27 5.87
N ASP A 82 -12.31 14.06 6.31
CA ASP A 82 -13.06 12.83 6.02
C ASP A 82 -13.28 12.65 4.51
N VAL A 83 -13.66 13.72 3.80
CA VAL A 83 -13.85 13.70 2.34
C VAL A 83 -12.54 13.40 1.62
N LEU A 84 -11.45 14.11 1.96
CA LEU A 84 -10.15 13.91 1.32
C LEU A 84 -9.65 12.47 1.48
N VAL A 85 -9.75 11.91 2.70
CA VAL A 85 -9.33 10.52 2.96
C VAL A 85 -10.24 9.53 2.25
N LEU A 86 -11.57 9.76 2.25
CA LEU A 86 -12.52 8.90 1.54
C LEU A 86 -12.25 8.90 0.04
N CYS A 87 -12.06 10.06 -0.57
CA CYS A 87 -11.74 10.18 -2.00
C CYS A 87 -10.39 9.49 -2.34
N ALA A 88 -9.38 9.63 -1.47
CA ALA A 88 -8.11 8.93 -1.65
C ALA A 88 -8.29 7.40 -1.63
N ILE A 89 -9.08 6.89 -0.68
CA ILE A 89 -9.39 5.46 -0.58
C ILE A 89 -10.16 4.99 -1.83
N LEU A 90 -11.19 5.73 -2.27
CA LEU A 90 -11.98 5.40 -3.46
C LEU A 90 -11.10 5.32 -4.72
N ASN A 91 -10.14 6.25 -4.90
CA ASN A 91 -9.20 6.24 -6.02
C ASN A 91 -8.24 5.06 -6.01
N MET A 92 -7.84 4.61 -4.81
CA MET A 92 -6.87 3.52 -4.65
C MET A 92 -7.54 2.15 -4.50
N THR A 93 -8.86 2.06 -4.62
CA THR A 93 -9.60 0.81 -4.45
C THR A 93 -9.63 0.01 -5.75
N GLU A 94 -9.30 -1.25 -5.65
CA GLU A 94 -9.58 -2.26 -6.67
C GLU A 94 -11.03 -2.74 -6.50
N TYR A 95 -11.89 -2.39 -7.45
CA TYR A 95 -13.34 -2.57 -7.31
C TYR A 95 -13.85 -3.99 -7.53
N ALA A 96 -13.09 -4.91 -8.15
CA ALA A 96 -13.53 -6.30 -8.26
C ALA A 96 -13.59 -6.96 -6.87
N THR A 97 -12.60 -6.71 -6.01
CA THR A 97 -12.48 -7.29 -4.66
C THR A 97 -12.81 -6.29 -3.54
N LEU A 98 -12.96 -4.99 -3.84
CA LEU A 98 -13.10 -3.87 -2.91
C LEU A 98 -11.89 -3.68 -1.98
N ARG A 99 -10.71 -4.15 -2.37
CA ARG A 99 -9.48 -3.96 -1.60
C ARG A 99 -8.78 -2.66 -1.99
N VAL A 100 -8.25 -1.96 -1.00
CA VAL A 100 -7.46 -0.74 -1.24
C VAL A 100 -6.03 -1.12 -1.60
N GLY A 101 -5.71 -1.03 -2.89
CA GLY A 101 -4.42 -1.42 -3.44
C GLY A 101 -4.47 -1.67 -4.94
N THR A 102 -3.36 -2.19 -5.46
CA THR A 102 -3.20 -2.47 -6.88
C THR A 102 -3.13 -3.97 -7.13
N PRO A 103 -4.05 -4.56 -7.90
CA PRO A 103 -3.94 -5.93 -8.34
C PRO A 103 -2.86 -6.05 -9.41
N LEU A 104 -2.07 -7.11 -9.33
CA LEU A 104 -1.07 -7.44 -10.34
C LEU A 104 -1.62 -8.48 -11.32
N PRO A 105 -1.18 -8.45 -12.60
CA PRO A 105 -1.61 -9.42 -13.60
C PRO A 105 -1.25 -10.87 -13.22
N ASN A 106 -0.19 -11.08 -12.47
CA ASN A 106 0.23 -12.40 -11.97
C ASN A 106 -0.66 -12.97 -10.85
N GLY A 107 -1.66 -12.22 -10.39
CA GLY A 107 -2.57 -12.64 -9.32
C GLY A 107 -2.25 -12.06 -7.95
N ASP A 108 -1.05 -11.49 -7.76
CA ASP A 108 -0.68 -10.84 -6.51
C ASP A 108 -1.45 -9.53 -6.30
N PHE A 109 -1.39 -9.02 -5.08
CA PHE A 109 -2.01 -7.77 -4.69
C PHE A 109 -1.04 -6.93 -3.83
N ILE A 110 -0.88 -5.66 -4.20
CA ILE A 110 -0.06 -4.71 -3.42
C ILE A 110 -1.02 -3.84 -2.60
N PRO A 111 -1.12 -4.07 -1.27
CA PRO A 111 -1.94 -3.22 -0.41
C PRO A 111 -1.28 -1.84 -0.26
N ARG A 112 -2.10 -0.77 -0.24
CA ARG A 112 -1.62 0.58 0.00
C ARG A 112 -1.42 0.84 1.49
N SER A 113 -0.29 1.46 1.83
CA SER A 113 0.01 1.91 3.19
C SER A 113 -0.86 3.11 3.59
N CYS A 114 -0.94 3.40 4.90
CA CYS A 114 -1.60 4.62 5.36
C CYS A 114 -0.85 5.89 4.94
N ALA A 115 0.48 5.83 4.85
CA ALA A 115 1.30 6.93 4.37
C ALA A 115 1.00 7.28 2.89
N GLU A 116 0.86 6.26 2.02
CA GLU A 116 0.47 6.50 0.63
C GLU A 116 -0.93 7.11 0.51
N ILE A 117 -1.90 6.64 1.31
CA ILE A 117 -3.25 7.21 1.32
C ILE A 117 -3.22 8.65 1.83
N ALA A 118 -2.46 8.95 2.89
CA ALA A 118 -2.30 10.30 3.42
C ALA A 118 -1.67 11.25 2.40
N LYS A 119 -0.66 10.78 1.66
CA LYS A 119 0.00 11.53 0.59
C LYS A 119 -0.98 11.90 -0.52
N VAL A 120 -1.79 10.95 -0.97
CA VAL A 120 -2.81 11.20 -2.01
C VAL A 120 -3.92 12.12 -1.48
N ALA A 121 -4.30 12.00 -0.20
CA ALA A 121 -5.27 12.90 0.45
C ALA A 121 -4.70 14.30 0.72
N GLY A 122 -3.40 14.54 0.53
CA GLY A 122 -2.76 15.82 0.86
C GLY A 122 -2.68 16.10 2.37
N LEU A 123 -2.80 15.06 3.21
CA LEU A 123 -2.83 15.16 4.67
C LEU A 123 -1.55 14.59 5.30
N VAL A 124 -0.41 15.06 4.82
CA VAL A 124 0.93 14.72 5.32
C VAL A 124 1.55 15.90 6.07
N ARG A 125 2.51 15.61 6.92
CA ARG A 125 3.37 16.59 7.56
C ARG A 125 4.58 16.92 6.67
N GLU A 126 5.42 17.87 7.08
CA GLU A 126 6.64 18.25 6.36
C GLU A 126 7.64 17.09 6.24
N ASP A 127 7.69 16.21 7.23
CA ASP A 127 8.49 14.98 7.25
C ASP A 127 7.97 13.87 6.31
N GLY A 128 6.81 14.09 5.65
CA GLY A 128 6.17 13.13 4.76
C GLY A 128 5.29 12.09 5.47
N ASP A 129 5.25 12.11 6.79
CA ASP A 129 4.41 11.23 7.59
C ASP A 129 2.92 11.67 7.61
N PRO A 130 1.99 10.75 7.82
CA PRO A 130 0.58 11.07 7.94
C PRO A 130 0.30 12.06 9.08
N SER A 131 -0.42 13.14 8.79
CA SER A 131 -0.79 14.15 9.78
C SER A 131 -1.80 13.61 10.80
N GLN A 132 -1.93 14.30 11.94
CA GLN A 132 -2.97 13.98 12.92
C GLN A 132 -4.40 14.11 12.36
N ARG A 133 -4.61 15.04 11.41
CA ARG A 133 -5.88 15.19 10.69
C ARG A 133 -6.22 13.92 9.92
N PHE A 134 -5.23 13.34 9.21
CA PHE A 134 -5.39 12.08 8.51
C PHE A 134 -5.82 10.95 9.46
N TRP A 135 -5.10 10.74 10.55
CA TRP A 135 -5.38 9.66 11.49
C TRP A 135 -6.77 9.77 12.13
N ARG A 136 -7.19 11.00 12.46
CA ARG A 136 -8.54 11.24 13.00
C ARG A 136 -9.63 10.93 11.96
N ALA A 137 -9.48 11.39 10.72
CA ALA A 137 -10.40 11.09 9.62
C ALA A 137 -10.44 9.59 9.29
N PHE A 138 -9.28 8.96 9.18
CA PHE A 138 -9.14 7.53 8.92
C PHE A 138 -9.83 6.67 10.00
N ARG A 139 -9.66 7.05 11.26
CA ARG A 139 -10.34 6.40 12.38
C ARG A 139 -11.86 6.60 12.33
N ARG A 140 -12.35 7.80 12.05
CA ARG A 140 -13.78 8.08 11.91
C ARG A 140 -14.41 7.25 10.78
N LEU A 141 -13.81 7.23 9.61
CA LEU A 141 -14.28 6.44 8.47
C LEU A 141 -14.32 4.94 8.80
N LYS A 142 -13.29 4.42 9.49
CA LYS A 142 -13.28 3.03 9.96
C LYS A 142 -14.43 2.75 10.93
N LEU A 143 -14.64 3.62 11.92
CA LEU A 143 -15.72 3.47 12.93
C LEU A 143 -17.12 3.63 12.30
N ALA A 144 -17.25 4.49 11.28
CA ALA A 144 -18.48 4.63 10.51
C ALA A 144 -18.75 3.43 9.56
N GLY A 145 -17.87 2.42 9.56
CA GLY A 145 -18.05 1.22 8.74
C GLY A 145 -17.70 1.39 7.27
N ALA A 146 -16.99 2.46 6.88
CA ALA A 146 -16.60 2.67 5.49
C ALA A 146 -15.68 1.56 4.97
N PHE A 147 -14.80 1.06 5.82
CA PHE A 147 -13.90 -0.04 5.49
C PHE A 147 -13.50 -0.85 6.74
N SER A 148 -13.15 -2.11 6.52
CA SER A 148 -12.47 -2.97 7.50
C SER A 148 -10.96 -3.02 7.24
N MET A 149 -10.18 -3.37 8.27
CA MET A 149 -8.73 -3.44 8.17
C MET A 149 -8.20 -4.74 8.80
N HIS A 150 -7.41 -5.49 8.02
CA HIS A 150 -6.76 -6.72 8.46
C HIS A 150 -5.25 -6.50 8.53
N ARG A 151 -4.68 -6.63 9.73
CA ARG A 151 -3.24 -6.53 9.95
C ARG A 151 -2.54 -7.73 9.32
N GLN A 152 -1.38 -7.49 8.73
CA GLN A 152 -0.54 -8.52 8.15
C GLN A 152 0.85 -8.46 8.79
N TYR A 153 1.40 -9.63 9.05
CA TYR A 153 2.76 -9.80 9.55
C TYR A 153 3.51 -10.75 8.63
N GLN A 154 4.79 -10.51 8.47
CA GLN A 154 5.72 -11.40 7.81
C GLN A 154 6.68 -11.93 8.87
N GLU A 155 6.81 -13.24 8.95
CA GLU A 155 7.87 -13.87 9.73
C GLU A 155 9.19 -13.73 8.98
N MET A 156 10.20 -13.28 9.69
CA MET A 156 11.56 -13.16 9.20
C MET A 156 12.33 -14.44 9.55
N PRO A 157 13.46 -14.74 8.85
CA PRO A 157 14.25 -15.93 9.14
C PRO A 157 14.80 -16.03 10.57
N ASP A 158 14.90 -14.91 11.27
CA ASP A 158 15.31 -14.80 12.67
C ASP A 158 14.16 -15.05 13.69
N GLY A 159 12.97 -15.41 13.20
CA GLY A 159 11.76 -15.60 14.02
C GLY A 159 11.06 -14.31 14.41
N SER A 160 11.58 -13.14 14.06
CA SER A 160 10.92 -11.86 14.32
C SER A 160 9.74 -11.65 13.38
N LYS A 161 8.74 -10.84 13.81
CA LYS A 161 7.55 -10.51 13.01
C LYS A 161 7.61 -9.07 12.52
N ARG A 162 7.74 -8.90 11.20
CA ARG A 162 7.69 -7.58 10.57
C ARG A 162 6.26 -7.25 10.15
N ALA A 163 5.77 -6.06 10.54
CA ALA A 163 4.47 -5.57 10.08
C ALA A 163 4.50 -5.25 8.58
N ARG A 164 3.47 -5.70 7.86
CA ARG A 164 3.23 -5.33 6.46
C ARG A 164 2.07 -4.34 6.36
N PRO A 165 1.94 -3.59 5.26
CA PRO A 165 0.77 -2.74 5.04
C PRO A 165 -0.52 -3.55 5.19
N ALA A 166 -1.39 -3.12 6.11
CA ALA A 166 -2.65 -3.80 6.37
C ALA A 166 -3.56 -3.78 5.14
N ILE A 167 -4.26 -4.88 4.88
CA ILE A 167 -5.29 -4.93 3.85
C ILE A 167 -6.50 -4.16 4.36
N LYS A 168 -6.97 -3.21 3.54
CA LYS A 168 -8.18 -2.44 3.80
C LYS A 168 -9.23 -2.86 2.79
N ASN A 169 -10.39 -3.27 3.26
CA ASN A 169 -11.52 -3.68 2.42
C ASN A 169 -12.65 -2.67 2.56
N LEU A 170 -13.05 -2.06 1.47
CA LEU A 170 -14.22 -1.18 1.44
C LEU A 170 -15.51 -1.96 1.69
N ASN A 171 -16.42 -1.34 2.43
CA ASN A 171 -17.73 -1.91 2.68
C ASN A 171 -18.68 -1.55 1.54
N LEU A 172 -19.25 -2.57 0.90
CA LEU A 172 -20.20 -2.40 -0.19
C LEU A 172 -21.45 -1.62 0.26
N HIS A 173 -21.98 -1.92 1.44
CA HIS A 173 -23.16 -1.22 1.98
C HIS A 173 -22.89 0.25 2.24
N PHE A 174 -21.67 0.59 2.71
CA PHE A 174 -21.28 1.99 2.87
C PHE A 174 -21.23 2.72 1.52
N LEU A 175 -20.72 2.08 0.45
CA LEU A 175 -20.72 2.69 -0.89
C LEU A 175 -22.14 2.92 -1.43
N VAL A 176 -23.08 2.02 -1.14
CA VAL A 176 -24.48 2.18 -1.50
C VAL A 176 -25.15 3.29 -0.66
N SER A 177 -24.83 3.37 0.64
CA SER A 177 -25.40 4.40 1.55
C SER A 177 -24.96 5.83 1.19
N LEU A 178 -23.86 6.00 0.46
CA LEU A 178 -23.50 7.30 -0.13
C LEU A 178 -24.59 7.83 -1.09
N GLY A 179 -25.46 6.96 -1.61
CA GLY A 179 -26.55 7.34 -2.51
C GLY A 179 -26.11 7.82 -3.91
N ALA A 180 -24.85 7.59 -4.26
CA ALA A 180 -24.32 7.97 -5.59
C ALA A 180 -24.66 6.94 -6.67
N VAL A 181 -24.69 5.66 -6.28
CA VAL A 181 -24.81 4.51 -7.17
C VAL A 181 -25.64 3.43 -6.48
N GLY A 182 -26.64 2.92 -7.17
CA GLY A 182 -27.45 1.80 -6.67
C GLY A 182 -26.65 0.49 -6.61
N TYR A 183 -27.11 -0.45 -5.79
CA TYR A 183 -26.47 -1.75 -5.59
C TYR A 183 -26.20 -2.49 -6.90
N GLU A 184 -27.20 -2.57 -7.78
CA GLU A 184 -27.09 -3.27 -9.07
C GLU A 184 -26.08 -2.59 -10.03
N GLN A 185 -26.02 -1.27 -10.05
CA GLN A 185 -25.03 -0.53 -10.81
C GLN A 185 -23.59 -0.82 -10.31
N LEU A 186 -23.41 -0.84 -8.99
CA LEU A 186 -22.14 -1.14 -8.37
C LEU A 186 -21.72 -2.60 -8.62
N LYS A 187 -22.66 -3.53 -8.59
CA LYS A 187 -22.46 -4.94 -8.93
C LYS A 187 -22.02 -5.11 -10.39
N LYS A 188 -22.70 -4.46 -11.34
CA LYS A 188 -22.33 -4.46 -12.76
C LYS A 188 -20.91 -3.89 -12.96
N PHE A 189 -20.59 -2.78 -12.29
CA PHE A 189 -19.27 -2.17 -12.36
C PHE A 189 -18.19 -3.11 -11.80
N ARG A 190 -18.42 -3.78 -10.67
CA ARG A 190 -17.51 -4.78 -10.09
C ARG A 190 -17.27 -5.95 -11.04
N THR A 191 -18.31 -6.45 -11.68
CA THR A 191 -18.22 -7.52 -12.69
C THR A 191 -17.35 -7.06 -13.87
N TRP A 192 -17.53 -5.83 -14.36
CA TRP A 192 -16.70 -5.25 -15.42
C TRP A 192 -15.22 -5.17 -15.00
N CYS A 193 -14.93 -4.67 -13.79
CA CYS A 193 -13.57 -4.64 -13.24
C CYS A 193 -12.96 -6.04 -13.14
N SER A 194 -13.72 -7.02 -12.66
CA SER A 194 -13.30 -8.43 -12.58
C SER A 194 -12.95 -9.01 -13.94
N ASN A 195 -13.77 -8.76 -14.95
CA ASN A 195 -13.52 -9.23 -16.32
C ASN A 195 -12.27 -8.58 -16.93
N LYS A 196 -12.07 -7.27 -16.69
CA LYS A 196 -10.85 -6.57 -17.10
C LYS A 196 -9.60 -7.16 -16.47
N LEU A 197 -9.67 -7.49 -15.16
CA LEU A 197 -8.58 -8.13 -14.43
C LEU A 197 -8.31 -9.55 -14.92
N LYS A 198 -9.36 -10.35 -15.21
CA LYS A 198 -9.24 -11.69 -15.79
C LYS A 198 -8.52 -11.64 -17.15
N LYS A 199 -8.92 -10.71 -18.03
CA LYS A 199 -8.26 -10.52 -19.34
C LYS A 199 -6.77 -10.14 -19.19
N ALA A 200 -6.43 -9.26 -18.22
CA ALA A 200 -5.04 -8.91 -17.96
C ALA A 200 -4.22 -10.10 -17.46
N ARG A 201 -4.81 -10.95 -16.62
CA ARG A 201 -4.19 -12.19 -16.12
C ARG A 201 -3.99 -13.24 -17.21
N SER A 202 -4.96 -13.39 -18.13
CA SER A 202 -4.84 -14.30 -19.28
C SER A 202 -3.66 -13.89 -20.16
N LYS A 203 -3.63 -12.63 -20.59
CA LYS A 203 -2.51 -12.07 -21.37
C LYS A 203 -1.15 -12.25 -20.68
N PHE A 204 -1.09 -12.03 -19.38
CA PHE A 204 0.14 -12.22 -18.61
C PHE A 204 0.61 -13.67 -18.61
N ARG A 205 -0.31 -14.64 -18.52
CA ARG A 205 0.02 -16.08 -18.57
C ARG A 205 0.49 -16.50 -19.97
N GLU A 206 -0.10 -15.95 -21.02
CA GLU A 206 0.29 -16.19 -22.41
C GLU A 206 1.70 -15.63 -22.68
N GLU A 207 1.99 -14.42 -22.17
CA GLU A 207 3.28 -13.76 -22.34
C GLU A 207 4.39 -14.40 -21.50
N PHE A 208 4.06 -14.95 -20.32
CA PHE A 208 5.00 -15.54 -19.38
C PHE A 208 4.59 -16.96 -18.96
N PRO A 209 4.71 -17.95 -19.85
CA PRO A 209 4.25 -19.31 -19.59
C PRO A 209 5.10 -20.04 -18.54
N THR A 210 6.40 -19.70 -18.42
CA THR A 210 7.29 -20.33 -17.45
C THR A 210 7.26 -19.63 -16.09
N GLN A 211 7.44 -20.40 -15.01
CA GLN A 211 7.41 -19.87 -13.64
C GLN A 211 8.55 -18.85 -13.37
N ASN A 212 9.70 -19.04 -14.02
CA ASN A 212 10.84 -18.12 -13.90
C ASN A 212 10.56 -16.80 -14.60
N ASP A 213 10.02 -16.81 -15.81
CA ASP A 213 9.67 -15.61 -16.56
C ASP A 213 8.57 -14.84 -15.86
N ALA A 214 7.56 -15.53 -15.32
CA ALA A 214 6.50 -14.94 -14.51
C ALA A 214 7.05 -14.26 -13.25
N LYS A 215 8.07 -14.82 -12.60
CA LYS A 215 8.72 -14.24 -11.42
C LYS A 215 9.50 -12.96 -11.77
N HIS A 216 10.23 -12.95 -12.86
CA HIS A 216 10.96 -11.77 -13.34
C HIS A 216 10.00 -10.66 -13.79
N ALA A 217 8.96 -10.98 -14.51
CA ALA A 217 7.91 -10.04 -14.89
C ALA A 217 7.17 -9.45 -13.67
N ARG A 218 6.89 -10.28 -12.66
CA ARG A 218 6.34 -9.85 -11.38
C ARG A 218 7.21 -8.77 -10.72
N ASN A 219 8.51 -9.01 -10.63
CA ASN A 219 9.44 -8.06 -10.02
C ASN A 219 9.50 -6.74 -10.80
N ARG A 220 9.53 -6.77 -12.14
CA ARG A 220 9.50 -5.58 -12.98
C ARG A 220 8.22 -4.77 -12.80
N LEU A 221 7.05 -5.43 -12.84
CA LEU A 221 5.76 -4.78 -12.63
C LEU A 221 5.65 -4.15 -11.23
N ARG A 222 6.12 -4.88 -10.21
CA ARG A 222 6.13 -4.36 -8.84
C ARG A 222 7.02 -3.13 -8.70
N MET A 223 8.21 -3.15 -9.30
CA MET A 223 9.13 -2.01 -9.28
C MET A 223 8.55 -0.83 -10.06
N SER A 224 7.98 -1.03 -11.26
CA SER A 224 7.38 0.05 -12.04
C SER A 224 6.22 0.73 -11.32
N GLN A 225 5.41 -0.02 -10.56
CA GLN A 225 4.30 0.55 -9.78
C GLN A 225 4.76 1.27 -8.51
N LEU A 226 5.85 0.81 -7.89
CA LEU A 226 6.47 1.50 -6.75
C LEU A 226 7.13 2.82 -7.19
N THR A 227 7.67 2.87 -8.40
CA THR A 227 8.34 4.05 -8.95
C THR A 227 7.41 5.03 -9.65
N ALA A 228 6.22 4.61 -10.10
CA ALA A 228 5.25 5.48 -10.78
C ALA A 228 4.75 6.67 -9.94
N GLY A 229 5.01 6.70 -8.65
CA GLY A 229 4.71 7.83 -7.74
C GLY A 229 5.95 8.55 -7.21
N VAL A 230 7.16 8.15 -7.60
CA VAL A 230 8.42 8.73 -7.13
C VAL A 230 9.12 9.35 -8.32
N ASN A 231 9.34 10.67 -8.30
CA ASN A 231 10.17 11.35 -9.29
C ASN A 231 11.55 10.67 -9.35
N THR A 232 11.82 10.00 -10.46
CA THR A 232 12.99 9.13 -10.67
C THR A 232 14.32 9.88 -10.84
N HIS A 233 14.41 11.15 -10.47
CA HIS A 233 15.65 11.93 -10.60
C HIS A 233 16.74 11.61 -9.56
N ALA A 234 16.52 10.70 -8.60
CA ALA A 234 17.46 10.46 -7.51
C ALA A 234 18.11 9.07 -7.46
N PHE A 235 17.77 8.12 -8.32
CA PHE A 235 18.44 6.81 -8.33
C PHE A 235 19.22 6.57 -9.63
N LYS A 236 20.45 7.09 -9.68
CA LYS A 236 21.50 6.48 -10.52
C LYS A 236 21.80 5.11 -9.90
N THR A 237 21.16 4.07 -10.39
CA THR A 237 21.52 2.69 -10.10
C THR A 237 22.96 2.46 -10.50
N LYS A 238 23.81 2.08 -9.54
CA LYS A 238 25.08 1.44 -9.86
C LYS A 238 24.77 0.33 -10.87
N ARG A 239 25.46 0.35 -12.02
CA ARG A 239 25.39 -0.68 -13.07
C ARG A 239 25.30 -2.06 -12.42
N SER A 240 24.21 -2.76 -12.72
CA SER A 240 24.11 -4.18 -12.41
C SER A 240 25.30 -4.89 -13.07
N LYS A 241 26.08 -5.63 -12.29
CA LYS A 241 27.05 -6.58 -12.81
C LYS A 241 26.34 -7.48 -13.82
N SER A 242 27.03 -7.83 -14.90
CA SER A 242 26.44 -8.63 -16.00
C SER A 242 25.78 -9.91 -15.47
N VAL A 243 24.77 -10.40 -16.17
CA VAL A 243 24.00 -11.60 -15.77
C VAL A 243 24.95 -12.81 -15.63
N ALA A 244 26.02 -12.87 -16.42
CA ALA A 244 27.07 -13.88 -16.34
C ALA A 244 27.77 -13.90 -14.96
N ASP A 245 28.19 -12.75 -14.42
CA ASP A 245 28.81 -12.66 -13.09
C ASP A 245 27.89 -13.11 -11.95
N CYS A 246 26.56 -13.09 -12.16
CA CYS A 246 25.59 -13.55 -11.14
C CYS A 246 25.44 -15.07 -11.11
N ASP A 247 25.62 -15.77 -12.21
CA ASP A 247 25.43 -17.23 -12.28
C ASP A 247 26.69 -17.95 -11.82
N GLU A 248 27.88 -17.52 -12.19
CA GLU A 248 29.16 -18.03 -11.64
C GLU A 248 29.22 -17.85 -10.12
N ASN A 249 28.87 -16.71 -9.60
CA ASN A 249 28.80 -16.48 -8.15
C ASN A 249 27.77 -17.34 -7.42
N LYS A 250 26.69 -17.74 -8.08
CA LYS A 250 25.70 -18.66 -7.48
C LYS A 250 26.23 -20.10 -7.43
N GLU A 251 26.93 -20.51 -8.45
CA GLU A 251 27.50 -21.85 -8.54
C GLU A 251 28.62 -22.02 -7.53
N LEU A 252 29.52 -21.04 -7.43
CA LEU A 252 30.56 -20.97 -6.40
C LEU A 252 30.00 -20.99 -4.98
N ARG A 253 28.92 -20.25 -4.71
CA ARG A 253 28.23 -20.29 -3.40
C ARG A 253 27.61 -21.65 -3.11
N ARG A 254 27.07 -22.31 -4.14
CA ARG A 254 26.52 -23.65 -3.98
C ARG A 254 27.60 -24.67 -3.64
N MET A 255 28.74 -24.60 -4.32
CA MET A 255 29.89 -25.43 -4.02
C MET A 255 30.44 -25.19 -2.62
N TYR A 256 30.62 -23.93 -2.22
CA TYR A 256 31.03 -23.55 -0.87
C TYR A 256 30.14 -24.13 0.22
N ASN A 257 28.82 -24.04 0.04
CA ASN A 257 27.86 -24.60 0.99
C ASN A 257 27.90 -26.13 1.03
N LEU A 258 28.09 -26.80 -0.10
CA LEU A 258 28.23 -28.27 -0.16
C LEU A 258 29.48 -28.76 0.53
N GLU A 259 30.65 -28.10 0.30
CA GLU A 259 31.87 -28.41 0.99
C GLU A 259 31.78 -28.16 2.51
N GLN A 260 31.13 -27.11 2.94
CA GLN A 260 30.88 -26.88 4.38
C GLN A 260 29.98 -27.95 5.00
N ILE A 261 28.93 -28.38 4.30
CA ILE A 261 28.04 -29.44 4.79
C ILE A 261 28.81 -30.77 4.92
N ALA A 262 29.61 -31.13 3.93
CA ALA A 262 30.40 -32.32 3.97
C ALA A 262 31.41 -32.31 5.13
N ALA A 263 32.16 -31.21 5.28
CA ALA A 263 33.07 -31.04 6.42
C ALA A 263 32.39 -31.04 7.78
N THR A 264 31.16 -30.48 7.86
CA THR A 264 30.37 -30.51 9.08
C THR A 264 30.01 -31.94 9.46
N SER A 265 29.58 -32.76 8.49
CA SER A 265 29.23 -34.16 8.73
C SER A 265 30.44 -35.01 9.18
N GLU A 266 31.61 -34.78 8.58
CA GLU A 266 32.87 -35.42 9.00
C GLU A 266 33.27 -35.06 10.43
N LEU A 267 33.24 -33.77 10.78
CA LEU A 267 33.60 -33.30 12.10
C LEU A 267 32.60 -33.76 13.18
N MET A 268 31.31 -33.82 12.86
CA MET A 268 30.33 -34.41 13.76
C MET A 268 30.52 -35.92 13.95
N ALA A 269 30.84 -36.65 12.88
CA ALA A 269 31.14 -38.08 12.95
C ALA A 269 32.40 -38.38 13.79
N SER A 270 33.37 -37.46 13.87
CA SER A 270 34.54 -37.58 14.74
C SER A 270 34.27 -37.24 16.21
N GLY A 271 33.02 -36.95 16.60
CA GLY A 271 32.61 -36.70 17.98
C GLY A 271 32.95 -35.32 18.52
N MET A 272 33.25 -34.34 17.66
CA MET A 272 33.52 -32.95 18.08
C MET A 272 32.27 -32.24 18.56
N SER A 273 32.41 -31.37 19.57
CA SER A 273 31.27 -30.55 20.04
C SER A 273 30.82 -29.55 18.98
N GLY A 274 29.56 -29.16 18.98
CA GLY A 274 29.03 -28.19 17.99
C GLY A 274 29.67 -26.80 18.05
N ALA A 275 30.36 -26.45 19.15
CA ALA A 275 31.14 -25.21 19.26
C ALA A 275 32.50 -25.35 18.53
N ASP A 276 33.18 -26.49 18.75
CA ASP A 276 34.45 -26.79 18.12
C ASP A 276 34.33 -27.00 16.61
N VAL A 277 33.24 -27.64 16.16
CA VAL A 277 32.91 -27.78 14.73
C VAL A 277 32.78 -26.41 14.07
N ARG A 278 32.11 -25.45 14.72
CA ARG A 278 31.99 -24.08 14.16
C ARG A 278 33.33 -23.35 14.10
N ALA A 279 34.18 -23.50 15.10
CA ALA A 279 35.50 -22.90 15.12
C ALA A 279 36.39 -23.48 14.01
N GLU A 280 36.36 -24.81 13.82
CA GLU A 280 37.14 -25.50 12.80
C GLU A 280 36.64 -25.20 11.39
N LEU A 281 35.35 -25.12 11.16
CA LEU A 281 34.77 -24.70 9.87
C LEU A 281 35.20 -23.27 9.50
N LYS A 282 35.19 -22.38 10.49
CA LYS A 282 35.64 -21.00 10.29
C LYS A 282 37.18 -20.94 9.95
N ARG A 283 37.94 -21.83 10.53
CA ARG A 283 39.38 -21.93 10.26
C ARG A 283 39.64 -22.48 8.86
N ARG A 284 38.92 -23.54 8.43
CA ARG A 284 39.12 -24.21 7.13
C ARG A 284 38.63 -23.41 5.95
N PHE A 285 37.44 -22.78 6.07
CA PHE A 285 36.79 -22.16 4.94
C PHE A 285 36.89 -20.62 4.93
N GLY A 286 37.09 -19.98 6.08
CA GLY A 286 37.14 -18.54 6.21
C GLY A 286 35.87 -17.84 5.71
N SER A 287 36.01 -16.70 5.03
CA SER A 287 34.93 -16.03 4.35
C SER A 287 34.70 -16.61 2.94
N PHE A 288 33.45 -16.59 2.45
CA PHE A 288 33.14 -17.00 1.08
C PHE A 288 34.01 -16.31 0.03
N GLU A 289 34.33 -15.03 0.24
CA GLU A 289 35.13 -14.25 -0.71
C GLU A 289 36.60 -14.74 -0.75
N ALA A 290 37.18 -15.13 0.39
CA ALA A 290 38.50 -15.70 0.46
C ALA A 290 38.58 -17.09 -0.18
N TRP A 291 37.59 -17.93 0.10
CA TRP A 291 37.45 -19.27 -0.49
C TRP A 291 37.26 -19.22 -2.01
N ALA A 292 36.36 -18.32 -2.49
CA ALA A 292 36.09 -18.14 -3.91
C ALA A 292 37.32 -17.68 -4.69
N LYS A 293 38.11 -16.75 -4.12
CA LYS A 293 39.39 -16.34 -4.72
C LYS A 293 40.38 -17.49 -4.84
N ALA A 294 40.49 -18.35 -3.83
CA ALA A 294 41.41 -19.49 -3.84
C ALA A 294 40.99 -20.58 -4.87
N LYS A 295 39.73 -20.68 -5.23
CA LYS A 295 39.21 -21.64 -6.23
C LYS A 295 39.29 -21.13 -7.68
N THR A 296 39.39 -19.81 -7.87
CA THR A 296 39.45 -19.17 -9.21
C THR A 296 40.90 -18.76 -9.59
N SER A 297 41.90 -18.92 -8.71
CA SER A 297 43.32 -18.78 -8.96
C SER A 297 43.92 -20.13 -9.33
#